data_afb40e5815c0d5ff99e8c643427f13b5
#
_entry.id   afb40e5815c0d5ff99e8c643427f13b5
#
_cell.length_a   1.000
_cell.length_b   1.000
_cell.length_c   1.000
_cell.angle_alpha   90.00
_cell.angle_beta   90.00
_cell.angle_gamma   90.00
#
_symmetry.space_group_name_H-M   'P 1'
#
loop_
_entity.id
_entity.type
_entity.pdbx_description
1 polymer ?
#
loop_
_entity_poly.entity_id
_entity_poly.type
_entity_poly.pdbx_seq_one_letter_code
_entity_poly.pdbx_strand_id
1 'polypeptide(L)'
;MFIDKIMTKIWEPVTDEYRKSYNEAMKLSAEDLYESHTTTKMKYFPYIGVNMNYIDTLGCPYRMRGGKLSGCAMCDYQSEYAKRQGSLLALREKDPMLYAKAVRIGFQNSRGEDASGNVIENISGYDSLNHDEVPEELCDELFRKDLFKNTPFIYNIEARASTINEKRLIEFKNTVANKKRVSIDFGVEVSNDWLRNQWLNKDVSNKQIRDAVKLLHRYEFRAVGNVLLGLPGLTEEQMIQEFVDSVVWMDQIGIDKIVIHGLNRKKYTLQGYIYQKLANDEE
;
A
#
# COMPACT_ATOMS: atom_id res chain seq x y z
N MET A 1 -10.22 2.21 -18.95
CA MET A 1 -11.03 3.40 -18.55
C MET A 1 -10.35 4.69 -19.02
N PHE A 2 -11.10 5.81 -19.15
CA PHE A 2 -10.52 7.10 -19.56
C PHE A 2 -9.45 7.57 -18.57
N ILE A 3 -9.77 7.53 -17.29
CA ILE A 3 -8.86 7.94 -16.21
C ILE A 3 -7.56 7.11 -16.18
N ASP A 4 -7.64 5.85 -16.54
CA ASP A 4 -6.47 4.97 -16.61
C ASP A 4 -5.44 5.43 -17.66
N LYS A 5 -5.93 5.93 -18.80
CA LYS A 5 -5.06 6.53 -19.82
C LYS A 5 -4.37 7.80 -19.32
N ILE A 6 -5.08 8.63 -18.56
CA ILE A 6 -4.53 9.85 -17.96
C ILE A 6 -3.46 9.46 -16.93
N MET A 7 -3.77 8.52 -16.03
CA MET A 7 -2.82 8.08 -15.01
C MET A 7 -1.57 7.45 -15.62
N THR A 8 -1.71 6.63 -16.66
CA THR A 8 -0.56 6.08 -17.39
C THR A 8 0.33 7.17 -17.96
N LYS A 9 -0.25 8.26 -18.51
CA LYS A 9 0.51 9.41 -19.01
C LYS A 9 1.20 10.19 -17.89
N ILE A 10 0.51 10.43 -16.78
CA ILE A 10 1.09 11.08 -15.60
C ILE A 10 2.29 10.29 -15.06
N TRP A 11 2.23 8.96 -15.10
CA TRP A 11 3.26 8.07 -14.57
C TRP A 11 4.32 7.64 -15.59
N GLU A 12 4.30 8.16 -16.80
CA GLU A 12 5.29 7.80 -17.84
C GLU A 12 6.74 8.02 -17.37
N PRO A 13 7.12 9.19 -16.77
CA PRO A 13 8.48 9.39 -16.28
C PRO A 13 8.89 8.41 -15.18
N VAL A 14 7.94 8.04 -14.30
CA VAL A 14 8.16 7.04 -13.24
C VAL A 14 8.36 5.64 -13.83
N THR A 15 7.60 5.33 -14.88
CA THR A 15 7.73 4.05 -15.64
C THR A 15 9.12 3.94 -16.28
N ASP A 16 9.60 5.02 -16.85
CA ASP A 16 10.91 5.03 -17.50
C ASP A 16 12.04 4.88 -16.48
N GLU A 17 11.95 5.54 -15.34
CA GLU A 17 12.90 5.39 -14.24
C GLU A 17 12.91 3.95 -13.69
N TYR A 18 11.75 3.37 -13.49
CA TYR A 18 11.59 1.98 -13.06
C TYR A 18 12.24 1.00 -14.04
N ARG A 19 11.96 1.14 -15.35
CA ARG A 19 12.53 0.30 -16.40
C ARG A 19 14.04 0.45 -16.51
N LYS A 20 14.53 1.69 -16.44
CA LYS A 20 15.96 1.96 -16.45
C LYS A 20 16.66 1.25 -15.31
N SER A 21 16.15 1.42 -14.10
CA SER A 21 16.70 0.77 -12.91
C SER A 21 16.68 -0.76 -13.02
N TYR A 22 15.59 -1.35 -13.50
CA TYR A 22 15.50 -2.79 -13.72
C TYR A 22 16.56 -3.26 -14.72
N ASN A 23 16.68 -2.61 -15.87
CA ASN A 23 17.65 -2.98 -16.91
C ASN A 23 19.12 -2.84 -16.45
N GLU A 24 19.43 -1.85 -15.62
CA GLU A 24 20.75 -1.68 -15.00
C GLU A 24 21.02 -2.79 -13.99
N ALA A 25 20.07 -3.09 -13.15
CA ALA A 25 20.16 -4.13 -12.12
C ALA A 25 20.30 -5.54 -12.73
N MET A 26 19.67 -5.82 -13.87
CA MET A 26 19.82 -7.09 -14.57
C MET A 26 21.27 -7.39 -15.03
N LYS A 27 22.16 -6.38 -15.07
CA LYS A 27 23.58 -6.55 -15.42
C LYS A 27 24.44 -6.93 -14.20
N LEU A 28 23.93 -6.77 -12.98
CA LEU A 28 24.62 -7.04 -11.72
C LEU A 28 24.39 -8.49 -11.27
N SER A 29 25.22 -9.00 -10.37
CA SER A 29 24.99 -10.29 -9.71
C SER A 29 23.84 -10.18 -8.69
N ALA A 30 23.29 -11.31 -8.24
CA ALA A 30 22.28 -11.32 -7.19
C ALA A 30 22.88 -10.85 -5.84
N GLU A 31 24.13 -11.20 -5.59
CA GLU A 31 24.88 -10.81 -4.40
C GLU A 31 25.11 -9.30 -4.34
N ASP A 32 25.55 -8.67 -5.45
CA ASP A 32 25.76 -7.22 -5.50
C ASP A 32 24.44 -6.46 -5.27
N LEU A 33 23.35 -6.95 -5.87
CA LEU A 33 22.02 -6.38 -5.66
C LEU A 33 21.56 -6.54 -4.21
N TYR A 34 21.75 -7.72 -3.63
CA TYR A 34 21.42 -7.97 -2.22
C TYR A 34 22.16 -7.00 -1.30
N GLU A 35 23.48 -6.86 -1.45
CA GLU A 35 24.28 -5.93 -0.65
C GLU A 35 23.78 -4.49 -0.78
N SER A 36 23.47 -4.03 -2.00
CA SER A 36 22.97 -2.67 -2.23
C SER A 36 21.63 -2.39 -1.54
N HIS A 37 20.77 -3.41 -1.42
CA HIS A 37 19.47 -3.28 -0.76
C HIS A 37 19.57 -3.38 0.77
N THR A 38 20.46 -4.17 1.32
CA THR A 38 20.63 -4.32 2.77
C THR A 38 21.28 -3.12 3.43
N THR A 39 22.09 -2.35 2.71
CA THR A 39 22.72 -1.13 3.23
C THR A 39 21.81 0.08 3.28
N THR A 40 20.68 0.05 2.56
CA THR A 40 19.75 1.18 2.50
C THR A 40 18.75 1.09 3.64
N LYS A 41 18.74 2.10 4.52
CA LYS A 41 17.74 2.20 5.60
C LYS A 41 16.39 2.54 5.00
N MET A 42 15.36 1.78 5.38
CA MET A 42 13.97 2.14 5.07
C MET A 42 13.54 3.34 5.92
N LYS A 43 12.59 4.13 5.43
CA LYS A 43 12.08 5.28 6.18
C LYS A 43 11.21 4.80 7.35
N TYR A 44 11.54 5.25 8.54
CA TYR A 44 10.78 5.07 9.75
C TYR A 44 10.27 6.43 10.23
N PHE A 45 8.98 6.54 10.47
CA PHE A 45 8.36 7.74 11.01
C PHE A 45 7.66 7.41 12.33
N PRO A 46 8.21 7.82 13.49
CA PRO A 46 7.51 7.71 14.75
C PRO A 46 6.41 8.77 14.79
N TYR A 47 5.16 8.36 14.79
CA TYR A 47 4.03 9.18 15.18
C TYR A 47 3.65 8.89 16.63
N ILE A 48 2.95 9.82 17.29
CA ILE A 48 2.51 9.64 18.67
C ILE A 48 1.68 8.35 18.79
N GLY A 49 2.25 7.33 19.43
CA GLY A 49 1.64 6.03 19.66
C GLY A 49 1.64 5.06 18.47
N VAL A 50 2.20 5.44 17.31
CA VAL A 50 2.23 4.61 16.12
C VAL A 50 3.62 4.62 15.48
N ASN A 51 4.18 3.44 15.26
CA ASN A 51 5.36 3.24 14.44
C ASN A 51 4.91 2.97 12.99
N MET A 52 5.28 3.86 12.08
CA MET A 52 5.03 3.66 10.65
C MET A 52 6.26 3.00 10.01
N ASN A 53 6.15 1.73 9.67
CA ASN A 53 7.22 1.00 9.01
C ASN A 53 6.82 0.74 7.55
N TYR A 54 7.56 1.34 6.62
CA TYR A 54 7.36 1.08 5.20
C TYR A 54 8.22 -0.11 4.79
N ILE A 55 7.57 -1.17 4.29
CA ILE A 55 8.24 -2.32 3.72
C ILE A 55 8.54 -2.02 2.26
N ASP A 56 9.80 -2.12 1.89
CA ASP A 56 10.25 -1.90 0.53
C ASP A 56 10.05 -3.16 -0.32
N THR A 57 8.81 -3.37 -0.74
CA THR A 57 8.40 -4.48 -1.60
C THR A 57 8.50 -4.11 -3.09
N LEU A 58 8.04 -5.00 -3.95
CA LEU A 58 7.86 -4.72 -5.40
C LEU A 58 6.77 -3.67 -5.66
N GLY A 59 6.04 -3.29 -4.63
CA GLY A 59 4.96 -2.32 -4.66
C GLY A 59 3.61 -2.90 -5.07
N CYS A 60 2.57 -2.08 -5.04
CA CYS A 60 1.20 -2.48 -5.34
C CYS A 60 1.07 -3.09 -6.75
N PRO A 61 0.66 -4.35 -6.88
CA PRO A 61 0.50 -4.99 -8.20
C PRO A 61 -0.52 -4.27 -9.09
N TYR A 62 -1.50 -3.61 -8.48
CA TYR A 62 -2.54 -2.86 -9.20
C TYR A 62 -2.01 -1.69 -10.04
N ARG A 63 -0.82 -1.19 -9.72
CA ARG A 63 -0.17 -0.10 -10.49
C ARG A 63 0.31 -0.55 -11.88
N MET A 64 0.55 -1.85 -12.09
CA MET A 64 1.01 -2.38 -13.37
C MET A 64 -0.18 -2.71 -14.27
N ARG A 65 -0.36 -1.93 -15.33
CA ARG A 65 -1.44 -2.12 -16.30
C ARG A 65 -0.88 -2.12 -17.70
N GLY A 66 -0.98 -3.25 -18.39
CA GLY A 66 -0.45 -3.39 -19.75
C GLY A 66 1.05 -3.08 -19.85
N GLY A 67 1.84 -3.46 -18.85
CA GLY A 67 3.28 -3.25 -18.80
C GLY A 67 3.72 -1.78 -18.52
N LYS A 68 2.79 -0.93 -18.11
CA LYS A 68 3.05 0.46 -17.71
C LYS A 68 2.58 0.73 -16.30
N LEU A 69 3.25 1.66 -15.61
CA LEU A 69 2.78 2.12 -14.30
C LEU A 69 1.58 3.04 -14.48
N SER A 70 0.57 2.84 -13.64
CA SER A 70 -0.66 3.62 -13.57
C SER A 70 -1.15 3.61 -12.12
N GLY A 71 -2.34 3.15 -11.83
CA GLY A 71 -2.86 2.95 -10.49
C GLY A 71 -3.95 3.92 -10.11
N CYS A 72 -4.21 4.02 -8.80
CA CYS A 72 -5.25 4.89 -8.27
C CYS A 72 -4.90 6.36 -8.47
N ALA A 73 -5.89 7.17 -8.84
CA ALA A 73 -5.69 8.57 -9.22
C ALA A 73 -5.18 9.47 -8.08
N MET A 74 -5.41 9.06 -6.82
CA MET A 74 -4.95 9.80 -5.63
C MET A 74 -3.61 9.30 -5.07
N CYS A 75 -3.06 8.21 -5.60
CA CYS A 75 -1.89 7.53 -5.01
C CYS A 75 -0.61 7.87 -5.77
N ASP A 76 0.40 8.32 -5.04
CA ASP A 76 1.76 8.52 -5.57
C ASP A 76 2.85 7.82 -4.76
N TYR A 77 2.50 7.02 -3.78
CA TYR A 77 3.43 6.38 -2.85
C TYR A 77 4.61 5.69 -3.51
N GLN A 78 4.41 5.18 -4.73
CA GLN A 78 5.44 4.41 -5.42
C GLN A 78 6.31 5.24 -6.35
N SER A 79 6.00 6.52 -6.56
CA SER A 79 6.79 7.40 -7.42
C SER A 79 8.19 7.64 -6.86
N GLU A 80 8.32 7.72 -5.54
CA GLU A 80 9.60 7.91 -4.85
C GLU A 80 10.46 6.63 -4.82
N TYR A 81 9.85 5.46 -5.01
CA TYR A 81 10.50 4.15 -4.88
C TYR A 81 10.65 3.40 -6.19
N ALA A 82 10.23 3.98 -7.31
CA ALA A 82 10.24 3.31 -8.61
C ALA A 82 11.61 2.75 -8.98
N LYS A 83 12.68 3.52 -8.77
CA LYS A 83 14.07 3.09 -9.02
C LYS A 83 14.43 1.87 -8.17
N ARG A 84 14.11 1.92 -6.88
CA ARG A 84 14.41 0.83 -5.95
C ARG A 84 13.60 -0.41 -6.26
N GLN A 85 12.34 -0.25 -6.62
CA GLN A 85 11.45 -1.36 -7.00
C GLN A 85 11.85 -2.05 -8.30
N GLY A 86 12.38 -1.32 -9.27
CA GLY A 86 12.95 -1.92 -10.48
C GLY A 86 14.15 -2.82 -10.16
N SER A 87 15.05 -2.37 -9.31
CA SER A 87 16.20 -3.13 -8.84
C SER A 87 15.80 -4.35 -7.98
N LEU A 88 14.80 -4.19 -7.10
CA LEU A 88 14.26 -5.32 -6.30
C LEU A 88 13.61 -6.39 -7.17
N LEU A 89 12.90 -5.99 -8.24
CA LEU A 89 12.36 -6.96 -9.19
C LEU A 89 13.48 -7.77 -9.85
N ALA A 90 14.56 -7.11 -10.27
CA ALA A 90 15.70 -7.81 -10.85
C ALA A 90 16.35 -8.78 -9.85
N LEU A 91 16.48 -8.40 -8.59
CA LEU A 91 16.98 -9.29 -7.54
C LEU A 91 16.05 -10.49 -7.35
N ARG A 92 14.74 -10.28 -7.29
CA ARG A 92 13.76 -11.36 -7.13
C ARG A 92 13.80 -12.36 -8.28
N GLU A 93 13.94 -11.89 -9.53
CA GLU A 93 14.03 -12.77 -10.71
C GLU A 93 15.31 -13.59 -10.72
N LYS A 94 16.42 -13.07 -10.16
CA LYS A 94 17.69 -13.78 -10.06
C LYS A 94 17.72 -14.76 -8.88
N ASP A 95 17.28 -14.30 -7.71
CA ASP A 95 17.23 -15.07 -6.46
C ASP A 95 16.08 -14.60 -5.56
N PRO A 96 14.92 -15.30 -5.55
CA PRO A 96 13.78 -14.97 -4.72
C PRO A 96 14.09 -14.99 -3.21
N MET A 97 15.01 -15.88 -2.76
CA MET A 97 15.35 -15.99 -1.36
C MET A 97 16.25 -14.83 -0.89
N LEU A 98 17.18 -14.40 -1.73
CA LEU A 98 17.98 -13.19 -1.43
C LEU A 98 17.10 -11.94 -1.44
N TYR A 99 16.14 -11.84 -2.36
CA TYR A 99 15.14 -10.78 -2.35
C TYR A 99 14.38 -10.73 -1.01
N ALA A 100 13.83 -11.85 -0.58
CA ALA A 100 13.07 -11.92 0.67
C ALA A 100 13.93 -11.53 1.89
N LYS A 101 15.17 -12.00 1.94
CA LYS A 101 16.14 -11.62 3.00
C LYS A 101 16.48 -10.12 2.96
N ALA A 102 16.70 -9.54 1.77
CA ALA A 102 17.00 -8.12 1.64
C ALA A 102 15.86 -7.25 2.19
N VAL A 103 14.62 -7.56 1.82
CA VAL A 103 13.43 -6.85 2.32
C VAL A 103 13.30 -6.98 3.84
N ARG A 104 13.51 -8.18 4.39
CA ARG A 104 13.49 -8.41 5.84
C ARG A 104 14.55 -7.60 6.58
N ILE A 105 15.80 -7.61 6.11
CA ILE A 105 16.89 -6.85 6.72
C ILE A 105 16.61 -5.35 6.63
N GLY A 106 16.14 -4.87 5.50
CA GLY A 106 15.69 -3.48 5.34
C GLY A 106 14.63 -3.09 6.37
N PHE A 107 13.63 -3.95 6.57
CA PHE A 107 12.61 -3.76 7.60
C PHE A 107 13.19 -3.77 9.02
N GLN A 108 14.08 -4.70 9.34
CA GLN A 108 14.76 -4.75 10.65
C GLN A 108 15.60 -3.50 10.91
N ASN A 109 16.35 -3.05 9.90
CA ASN A 109 17.20 -1.87 10.01
C ASN A 109 16.41 -0.55 10.10
N SER A 110 15.15 -0.54 9.66
CA SER A 110 14.27 0.63 9.77
C SER A 110 13.73 0.82 11.18
N ARG A 111 13.65 -0.24 11.96
CA ARG A 111 13.23 -0.19 13.36
C ARG A 111 14.35 0.45 14.18
N GLY A 112 14.25 1.75 14.45
CA GLY A 112 15.17 2.46 15.33
C GLY A 112 15.10 1.92 16.77
N GLU A 113 16.16 2.15 17.54
CA GLU A 113 16.27 1.77 18.96
C GLU A 113 15.19 2.44 19.83
N ASP A 114 14.57 3.51 19.38
CA ASP A 114 13.57 4.32 20.09
C ASP A 114 12.10 3.88 19.91
N ALA A 115 11.84 2.67 19.46
CA ALA A 115 10.47 2.11 19.38
C ALA A 115 9.83 1.84 20.77
N SER A 116 10.52 2.18 21.86
CA SER A 116 10.07 2.03 23.24
C SER A 116 8.96 3.02 23.56
N GLY A 117 7.73 2.55 23.64
CA GLY A 117 6.57 3.33 24.08
C GLY A 117 5.39 3.38 23.11
N ASN A 118 5.57 3.05 21.86
CA ASN A 118 4.48 2.98 20.89
C ASN A 118 3.76 1.62 20.96
N VAL A 119 2.42 1.67 20.90
CA VAL A 119 1.57 0.49 21.09
C VAL A 119 1.14 -0.13 19.74
N ILE A 120 1.21 0.66 18.65
CA ILE A 120 0.77 0.26 17.32
C ILE A 120 1.95 0.25 16.37
N GLU A 121 2.17 -0.89 15.69
CA GLU A 121 3.07 -0.98 14.54
C GLU A 121 2.27 -1.05 13.25
N ASN A 122 2.37 -0.02 12.44
CA ASN A 122 1.84 -0.04 11.09
C ASN A 122 2.89 -0.61 10.14
N ILE A 123 2.53 -1.70 9.48
CA ILE A 123 3.35 -2.33 8.45
C ILE A 123 2.75 -1.93 7.12
N SER A 124 3.33 -0.90 6.56
CA SER A 124 2.90 -0.33 5.29
C SER A 124 3.63 -1.02 4.15
N GLY A 125 3.02 -2.14 3.67
CA GLY A 125 3.13 -2.50 2.27
C GLY A 125 2.07 -1.70 1.50
N TYR A 126 1.76 -2.09 0.29
CA TYR A 126 0.64 -1.48 -0.45
C TYR A 126 -0.56 -2.42 -0.51
N ASP A 127 -0.28 -3.72 -0.59
CA ASP A 127 -1.26 -4.81 -0.62
C ASP A 127 -0.62 -6.08 -0.06
N SER A 128 -0.26 -6.02 1.22
CA SER A 128 0.58 -7.03 1.89
C SER A 128 -0.06 -8.42 1.96
N LEU A 129 -1.36 -8.55 1.69
CA LEU A 129 -2.05 -9.82 1.57
C LEU A 129 -2.10 -10.36 0.14
N ASN A 130 -1.49 -9.67 -0.82
CA ASN A 130 -1.41 -10.10 -2.21
C ASN A 130 -0.08 -10.84 -2.47
N HIS A 131 -0.17 -12.06 -3.05
CA HIS A 131 1.01 -12.86 -3.39
C HIS A 131 1.94 -12.21 -4.43
N ASP A 132 1.41 -11.32 -5.27
CA ASP A 132 2.24 -10.63 -6.26
C ASP A 132 3.13 -9.57 -5.62
N GLU A 133 2.71 -8.96 -4.50
CA GLU A 133 3.54 -8.02 -3.74
C GLU A 133 4.35 -8.72 -2.66
N VAL A 134 3.71 -9.60 -1.89
CA VAL A 134 4.32 -10.37 -0.80
C VAL A 134 4.23 -11.86 -1.16
N PRO A 135 5.14 -12.37 -1.99
CA PRO A 135 5.19 -13.79 -2.34
C PRO A 135 5.50 -14.66 -1.14
N GLU A 136 5.39 -15.98 -1.30
CA GLU A 136 5.47 -16.92 -0.18
C GLU A 136 6.80 -16.84 0.55
N GLU A 137 7.92 -16.77 -0.19
CA GLU A 137 9.26 -16.60 0.37
C GLU A 137 9.42 -15.34 1.22
N LEU A 138 8.81 -14.22 0.81
CA LEU A 138 8.80 -12.98 1.58
C LEU A 138 7.84 -13.06 2.76
N CYS A 139 6.69 -13.71 2.59
CA CYS A 139 5.75 -13.95 3.68
C CYS A 139 6.41 -14.75 4.81
N ASP A 140 7.20 -15.78 4.47
CA ASP A 140 7.96 -16.56 5.44
C ASP A 140 8.97 -15.72 6.20
N GLU A 141 9.71 -14.87 5.50
CA GLU A 141 10.71 -14.01 6.11
C GLU A 141 10.09 -12.90 6.98
N LEU A 142 9.01 -12.26 6.55
CA LEU A 142 8.40 -11.15 7.27
C LEU A 142 7.48 -11.60 8.41
N PHE A 143 6.69 -12.65 8.21
CA PHE A 143 5.62 -13.00 9.13
C PHE A 143 5.86 -14.30 9.92
N ARG A 144 6.59 -15.29 9.39
CA ARG A 144 6.81 -16.58 10.06
C ARG A 144 8.06 -16.61 10.92
N LYS A 145 9.08 -15.82 10.63
CA LYS A 145 10.30 -15.75 11.44
C LYS A 145 10.21 -14.65 12.49
N ASP A 146 9.73 -14.98 13.66
CA ASP A 146 9.89 -14.32 14.97
C ASP A 146 9.77 -12.78 15.08
N LEU A 147 9.62 -12.03 13.99
CA LEU A 147 9.50 -10.57 14.04
C LEU A 147 8.29 -10.12 14.89
N PHE A 148 7.27 -10.98 15.01
CA PHE A 148 6.01 -10.66 15.65
C PHE A 148 5.66 -11.54 16.87
N LYS A 149 6.48 -12.54 17.20
CA LYS A 149 6.11 -13.56 18.21
C LYS A 149 6.03 -13.03 19.64
N ASN A 150 6.81 -12.02 20.01
CA ASN A 150 6.95 -11.60 21.40
C ASN A 150 6.73 -10.10 21.65
N THR A 151 6.02 -9.40 20.78
CA THR A 151 5.83 -7.97 20.94
C THR A 151 4.46 -7.64 21.54
N PRO A 152 4.37 -6.63 22.41
CA PRO A 152 3.11 -6.17 22.98
C PRO A 152 2.26 -5.37 21.99
N PHE A 153 2.70 -5.24 20.73
CA PHE A 153 2.15 -4.31 19.75
C PHE A 153 0.83 -4.78 19.14
N ILE A 154 0.05 -3.81 18.70
CA ILE A 154 -1.07 -3.98 17.78
C ILE A 154 -0.50 -3.78 16.38
N TYR A 155 -0.64 -4.76 15.52
CA TYR A 155 -0.22 -4.65 14.12
C TYR A 155 -1.35 -4.11 13.27
N ASN A 156 -1.04 -3.10 12.48
CA ASN A 156 -1.90 -2.62 11.41
C ASN A 156 -1.21 -2.91 10.08
N ILE A 157 -1.86 -3.72 9.22
CA ILE A 157 -1.28 -4.24 7.99
C ILE A 157 -2.10 -3.72 6.83
N GLU A 158 -1.44 -3.03 5.91
CA GLU A 158 -2.10 -2.50 4.72
C GLU A 158 -2.35 -3.59 3.68
N ALA A 159 -3.55 -3.57 3.12
CA ALA A 159 -4.00 -4.48 2.09
C ALA A 159 -5.00 -3.79 1.14
N ARG A 160 -5.42 -4.52 0.11
CA ARG A 160 -6.48 -4.09 -0.79
C ARG A 160 -7.71 -4.97 -0.60
N ALA A 161 -8.89 -4.37 -0.43
CA ALA A 161 -10.12 -5.14 -0.16
C ALA A 161 -10.42 -6.22 -1.21
N SER A 162 -10.04 -6.01 -2.49
CA SER A 162 -10.26 -6.96 -3.58
C SER A 162 -9.35 -8.20 -3.53
N THR A 163 -8.25 -8.15 -2.78
CA THR A 163 -7.26 -9.24 -2.66
C THR A 163 -7.33 -9.99 -1.35
N ILE A 164 -8.09 -9.47 -0.37
CA ILE A 164 -8.38 -10.17 0.88
C ILE A 164 -9.19 -11.42 0.57
N ASN A 165 -8.58 -12.58 0.80
CA ASN A 165 -9.18 -13.88 0.53
C ASN A 165 -8.91 -14.87 1.67
N GLU A 166 -9.75 -15.90 1.73
CA GLU A 166 -9.74 -16.88 2.83
C GLU A 166 -8.39 -17.60 2.97
N LYS A 167 -7.82 -18.02 1.85
CA LYS A 167 -6.52 -18.73 1.85
C LYS A 167 -5.44 -17.87 2.52
N ARG A 168 -5.32 -16.61 2.12
CA ARG A 168 -4.33 -15.68 2.65
C ARG A 168 -4.54 -15.37 4.14
N LEU A 169 -5.80 -15.22 4.55
CA LEU A 169 -6.11 -14.99 5.96
C LEU A 169 -5.80 -16.22 6.83
N ILE A 170 -6.01 -17.44 6.34
CA ILE A 170 -5.61 -18.67 7.04
C ILE A 170 -4.09 -18.75 7.18
N GLU A 171 -3.35 -18.51 6.10
CA GLU A 171 -1.89 -18.47 6.12
C GLU A 171 -1.40 -17.44 7.15
N PHE A 172 -1.91 -16.23 7.09
CA PHE A 172 -1.55 -15.13 8.00
C PHE A 172 -1.96 -15.44 9.44
N LYS A 173 -3.15 -16.01 9.65
CA LYS A 173 -3.64 -16.45 10.96
C LYS A 173 -2.69 -17.45 11.63
N ASN A 174 -2.06 -18.32 10.88
CA ASN A 174 -1.15 -19.32 11.41
C ASN A 174 0.23 -18.77 11.75
N THR A 175 0.58 -17.60 11.22
CA THR A 175 1.88 -16.97 11.42
C THR A 175 1.88 -15.93 12.53
N VAL A 176 0.73 -15.30 12.82
CA VAL A 176 0.61 -14.25 13.83
C VAL A 176 0.14 -14.84 15.16
N ALA A 177 0.93 -14.67 16.21
CA ALA A 177 0.69 -15.27 17.51
C ALA A 177 -0.60 -14.80 18.22
N ASN A 178 -1.05 -13.57 17.97
CA ASN A 178 -2.26 -13.01 18.61
C ASN A 178 -3.11 -12.21 17.61
N LYS A 179 -4.09 -12.88 17.02
CA LYS A 179 -5.01 -12.34 16.00
C LYS A 179 -5.83 -11.15 16.45
N LYS A 180 -6.22 -11.09 17.72
CA LYS A 180 -7.00 -9.98 18.29
C LYS A 180 -6.24 -8.67 18.29
N ARG A 181 -4.93 -8.71 18.04
CA ARG A 181 -4.05 -7.55 17.94
C ARG A 181 -3.66 -7.20 16.51
N VAL A 182 -4.30 -7.80 15.53
CA VAL A 182 -4.04 -7.49 14.11
C VAL A 182 -5.25 -6.82 13.50
N SER A 183 -5.03 -5.66 12.90
CA SER A 183 -5.98 -4.99 12.03
C SER A 183 -5.48 -5.01 10.59
N ILE A 184 -6.42 -5.17 9.68
CA ILE A 184 -6.15 -5.07 8.25
C ILE A 184 -6.73 -3.75 7.76
N ASP A 185 -5.84 -2.91 7.24
CA ASP A 185 -6.12 -1.56 6.78
C ASP A 185 -6.27 -1.54 5.26
N PHE A 186 -7.38 -1.03 4.75
CA PHE A 186 -7.61 -0.95 3.32
C PHE A 186 -8.37 0.31 2.92
N GLY A 187 -8.01 0.85 1.77
CA GLY A 187 -8.67 2.03 1.24
C GLY A 187 -10.09 1.75 0.76
N VAL A 188 -11.08 2.36 1.39
CA VAL A 188 -12.46 2.50 0.91
C VAL A 188 -12.55 3.73 0.00
N GLU A 189 -11.89 4.80 0.38
CA GLU A 189 -11.83 6.12 -0.23
C GLU A 189 -13.18 6.86 -0.21
N VAL A 190 -14.20 6.30 -0.85
CA VAL A 190 -15.56 6.82 -0.90
C VAL A 190 -16.55 5.65 -1.08
N SER A 191 -17.76 5.75 -0.51
CA SER A 191 -18.80 4.71 -0.63
C SER A 191 -19.44 4.67 -2.02
N ASN A 192 -19.42 5.77 -2.73
CA ASN A 192 -19.91 5.87 -4.10
C ASN A 192 -19.03 5.05 -5.05
N ASP A 193 -19.55 3.92 -5.51
CA ASP A 193 -18.84 2.94 -6.33
C ASP A 193 -18.36 3.52 -7.67
N TRP A 194 -19.15 4.43 -8.25
CA TRP A 194 -18.78 5.12 -9.49
C TRP A 194 -17.58 6.06 -9.27
N LEU A 195 -17.64 6.91 -8.25
CA LEU A 195 -16.52 7.82 -7.92
C LEU A 195 -15.24 7.04 -7.60
N ARG A 196 -15.36 5.97 -6.81
CA ARG A 196 -14.21 5.13 -6.47
C ARG A 196 -13.57 4.51 -7.70
N ASN A 197 -14.37 3.99 -8.63
CA ASN A 197 -13.83 3.18 -9.71
C ASN A 197 -13.64 3.93 -11.02
N GLN A 198 -14.51 4.89 -11.35
CA GLN A 198 -14.41 5.64 -12.59
C GLN A 198 -13.58 6.93 -12.44
N TRP A 199 -13.54 7.50 -11.23
CA TRP A 199 -12.83 8.75 -10.96
C TRP A 199 -11.51 8.55 -10.22
N LEU A 200 -11.50 7.76 -9.14
CA LEU A 200 -10.28 7.44 -8.42
C LEU A 200 -9.52 6.23 -9.00
N ASN A 201 -10.06 5.57 -10.02
CA ASN A 201 -9.41 4.45 -10.70
C ASN A 201 -8.99 3.30 -9.77
N LYS A 202 -9.80 3.03 -8.72
CA LYS A 202 -9.40 2.07 -7.69
C LYS A 202 -9.72 0.62 -8.04
N ASP A 203 -10.78 0.37 -8.83
CA ASP A 203 -11.22 -0.97 -9.24
C ASP A 203 -11.49 -1.92 -8.05
N VAL A 204 -12.29 -1.43 -7.11
CA VAL A 204 -12.76 -2.17 -5.93
C VAL A 204 -14.25 -1.88 -5.74
N SER A 205 -15.11 -2.87 -5.89
CA SER A 205 -16.54 -2.72 -5.75
C SER A 205 -17.01 -2.69 -4.29
N ASN A 206 -18.20 -2.10 -4.05
CA ASN A 206 -18.85 -2.14 -2.75
C ASN A 206 -19.10 -3.57 -2.25
N LYS A 207 -19.32 -4.51 -3.17
CA LYS A 207 -19.46 -5.93 -2.82
C LYS A 207 -18.16 -6.49 -2.27
N GLN A 208 -17.03 -6.25 -2.94
CA GLN A 208 -15.72 -6.72 -2.49
C GLN A 208 -15.35 -6.16 -1.12
N ILE A 209 -15.64 -4.89 -0.84
CA ILE A 209 -15.40 -4.29 0.48
C ILE A 209 -16.24 -4.98 1.55
N ARG A 210 -17.54 -5.15 1.32
CA ARG A 210 -18.41 -5.86 2.28
C ARG A 210 -17.99 -7.30 2.52
N ASP A 211 -17.58 -8.00 1.47
CA ASP A 211 -17.12 -9.38 1.57
C ASP A 211 -15.80 -9.47 2.35
N ALA A 212 -14.88 -8.52 2.12
CA ALA A 212 -13.62 -8.41 2.86
C ALA A 212 -13.87 -8.19 4.37
N VAL A 213 -14.74 -7.24 4.74
CA VAL A 213 -15.08 -6.98 6.16
C VAL A 213 -15.65 -8.23 6.83
N LYS A 214 -16.62 -8.89 6.18
CA LYS A 214 -17.19 -10.14 6.71
C LYS A 214 -16.15 -11.24 6.87
N LEU A 215 -15.22 -11.34 5.93
CA LEU A 215 -14.18 -12.34 5.96
C LEU A 215 -13.17 -12.05 7.08
N LEU A 216 -12.76 -10.79 7.24
CA LEU A 216 -11.88 -10.37 8.33
C LEU A 216 -12.47 -10.72 9.69
N HIS A 217 -13.73 -10.38 9.95
CA HIS A 217 -14.41 -10.69 11.20
C HIS A 217 -14.53 -12.20 11.44
N ARG A 218 -14.80 -13.01 10.39
CA ARG A 218 -14.83 -14.47 10.50
C ARG A 218 -13.51 -15.04 11.00
N TYR A 219 -12.39 -14.42 10.62
CA TYR A 219 -11.04 -14.82 11.03
C TYR A 219 -10.50 -14.06 12.24
N GLU A 220 -11.34 -13.28 12.92
CA GLU A 220 -11.03 -12.51 14.13
C GLU A 220 -10.00 -11.36 13.91
N PHE A 221 -9.86 -10.88 12.68
CA PHE A 221 -9.12 -9.66 12.37
C PHE A 221 -10.03 -8.45 12.44
N ARG A 222 -9.46 -7.29 12.81
CA ARG A 222 -10.13 -6.01 12.73
C ARG A 222 -10.07 -5.43 11.34
N ALA A 223 -11.18 -4.86 10.87
CA ALA A 223 -11.26 -4.14 9.62
C ALA A 223 -11.04 -2.64 9.85
N VAL A 224 -9.99 -2.07 9.25
CA VAL A 224 -9.73 -0.63 9.26
C VAL A 224 -9.96 -0.08 7.87
N GLY A 225 -10.83 0.90 7.74
CA GLY A 225 -11.17 1.50 6.45
C GLY A 225 -10.66 2.93 6.32
N ASN A 226 -9.95 3.23 5.23
CA ASN A 226 -9.50 4.57 4.91
C ASN A 226 -10.54 5.29 4.04
N VAL A 227 -10.89 6.51 4.41
CA VAL A 227 -11.79 7.39 3.67
C VAL A 227 -11.09 8.68 3.28
N LEU A 228 -11.31 9.16 2.06
CA LEU A 228 -10.78 10.43 1.58
C LEU A 228 -11.72 11.59 1.92
N LEU A 229 -11.14 12.66 2.46
CA LEU A 229 -11.75 13.96 2.52
C LEU A 229 -11.22 14.82 1.36
N GLY A 230 -12.08 15.10 0.42
CA GLY A 230 -11.75 15.81 -0.80
C GLY A 230 -11.64 14.88 -2.02
N LEU A 231 -12.38 15.20 -3.07
CA LEU A 231 -12.34 14.52 -4.36
C LEU A 231 -12.19 15.56 -5.46
N PRO A 232 -11.28 15.37 -6.43
CA PRO A 232 -11.10 16.35 -7.50
C PRO A 232 -12.41 16.57 -8.29
N GLY A 233 -12.74 17.81 -8.61
CA GLY A 233 -13.86 18.15 -9.47
C GLY A 233 -15.25 18.14 -8.80
N LEU A 234 -15.35 17.93 -7.49
CA LEU A 234 -16.58 18.12 -6.72
C LEU A 234 -16.58 19.50 -6.04
N THR A 235 -17.77 20.06 -5.80
CA THR A 235 -17.91 21.24 -4.94
C THR A 235 -17.66 20.87 -3.48
N GLU A 236 -17.46 21.88 -2.61
CA GLU A 236 -17.24 21.65 -1.19
C GLU A 236 -18.41 20.89 -0.55
N GLU A 237 -19.65 21.29 -0.87
CA GLU A 237 -20.85 20.63 -0.37
C GLU A 237 -20.94 19.18 -0.82
N GLN A 238 -20.63 18.90 -2.10
CA GLN A 238 -20.61 17.54 -2.63
C GLN A 238 -19.53 16.69 -1.96
N MET A 239 -18.33 17.25 -1.72
CA MET A 239 -17.24 16.54 -1.05
C MET A 239 -17.62 16.20 0.40
N ILE A 240 -18.25 17.13 1.13
CA ILE A 240 -18.72 16.90 2.51
C ILE A 240 -19.80 15.82 2.51
N GLN A 241 -20.77 15.87 1.59
CA GLN A 241 -21.85 14.88 1.51
C GLN A 241 -21.30 13.48 1.23
N GLU A 242 -20.46 13.32 0.21
CA GLU A 242 -19.82 12.02 -0.14
C GLU A 242 -18.96 11.48 1.01
N PHE A 243 -18.30 12.36 1.75
CA PHE A 243 -17.52 11.97 2.94
C PHE A 243 -18.44 11.45 4.05
N VAL A 244 -19.49 12.19 4.40
CA VAL A 244 -20.47 11.80 5.44
C VAL A 244 -21.15 10.49 5.06
N ASP A 245 -21.62 10.36 3.83
CA ASP A 245 -22.25 9.13 3.33
C ASP A 245 -21.29 7.94 3.38
N SER A 246 -20.01 8.18 3.11
CA SER A 246 -18.98 7.14 3.18
C SER A 246 -18.74 6.68 4.61
N VAL A 247 -18.63 7.59 5.58
CA VAL A 247 -18.45 7.26 6.99
C VAL A 247 -19.65 6.46 7.51
N VAL A 248 -20.87 6.91 7.22
CA VAL A 248 -22.11 6.21 7.60
C VAL A 248 -22.17 4.82 6.99
N TRP A 249 -21.84 4.70 5.69
CA TRP A 249 -21.85 3.41 5.02
C TRP A 249 -20.79 2.45 5.59
N MET A 250 -19.59 2.94 5.93
CA MET A 250 -18.53 2.15 6.53
C MET A 250 -18.92 1.60 7.91
N ASP A 251 -19.60 2.41 8.73
CA ASP A 251 -20.16 1.97 10.01
C ASP A 251 -21.22 0.87 9.80
N GLN A 252 -22.15 1.08 8.86
CA GLN A 252 -23.20 0.11 8.54
C GLN A 252 -22.69 -1.25 8.07
N ILE A 253 -21.57 -1.32 7.38
CA ILE A 253 -20.97 -2.58 6.94
C ILE A 253 -20.04 -3.22 7.97
N GLY A 254 -19.83 -2.57 9.13
CA GLY A 254 -19.09 -3.09 10.27
C GLY A 254 -17.58 -2.82 10.21
N ILE A 255 -17.13 -1.71 9.64
CA ILE A 255 -15.73 -1.26 9.76
C ILE A 255 -15.45 -0.92 11.24
N ASP A 256 -14.43 -1.52 11.83
CA ASP A 256 -14.09 -1.37 13.26
C ASP A 256 -13.41 -0.03 13.57
N LYS A 257 -12.70 0.53 12.59
CA LYS A 257 -12.01 1.82 12.71
C LYS A 257 -11.98 2.52 11.36
N ILE A 258 -12.30 3.81 11.36
CA ILE A 258 -12.23 4.66 10.18
C ILE A 258 -11.04 5.61 10.31
N VAL A 259 -10.20 5.66 9.28
CA VAL A 259 -9.06 6.59 9.19
C VAL A 259 -9.36 7.59 8.09
N ILE A 260 -9.26 8.88 8.43
CA ILE A 260 -9.56 9.98 7.52
C ILE A 260 -8.27 10.48 6.90
N HIS A 261 -8.20 10.53 5.59
CA HIS A 261 -7.11 11.12 4.83
C HIS A 261 -7.57 12.32 4.04
N GLY A 262 -6.90 13.46 4.21
CA GLY A 262 -7.08 14.59 3.30
C GLY A 262 -6.44 14.29 1.94
N LEU A 263 -7.09 14.68 0.87
CA LEU A 263 -6.53 14.52 -0.47
C LEU A 263 -5.30 15.41 -0.66
N ASN A 264 -4.16 14.80 -0.97
CA ASN A 264 -2.90 15.49 -1.19
C ASN A 264 -2.68 15.85 -2.66
N ARG A 265 -2.12 17.05 -2.92
CA ARG A 265 -1.70 17.50 -4.24
C ARG A 265 -0.25 17.10 -4.48
N LYS A 266 -0.01 15.83 -4.81
CA LYS A 266 1.32 15.32 -5.11
C LYS A 266 1.54 15.21 -6.63
N LYS A 267 2.78 15.32 -7.07
CA LYS A 267 3.19 15.43 -8.48
C LYS A 267 2.56 14.38 -9.40
N TYR A 268 2.48 13.13 -8.95
CA TYR A 268 2.01 12.01 -9.76
C TYR A 268 0.57 11.59 -9.44
N THR A 269 -0.19 12.42 -8.73
CA THR A 269 -1.63 12.26 -8.55
C THR A 269 -2.41 13.05 -9.61
N LEU A 270 -3.66 12.66 -9.86
CA LEU A 270 -4.55 13.41 -10.76
C LEU A 270 -4.72 14.85 -10.27
N GLN A 271 -4.90 15.03 -8.96
CA GLN A 271 -5.06 16.35 -8.35
C GLN A 271 -3.81 17.23 -8.55
N GLY A 272 -2.63 16.68 -8.36
CA GLY A 272 -1.38 17.40 -8.59
C GLY A 272 -1.18 17.78 -10.06
N TYR A 273 -1.54 16.88 -10.97
CA TYR A 273 -1.46 17.12 -12.40
C TYR A 273 -2.42 18.25 -12.85
N ILE A 274 -3.67 18.23 -12.39
CA ILE A 274 -4.67 19.28 -12.68
C ILE A 274 -4.17 20.63 -12.15
N TYR A 275 -3.69 20.67 -10.91
CA TYR A 275 -3.16 21.89 -10.31
C TYR A 275 -1.99 22.47 -11.09
N GLN A 276 -1.02 21.66 -11.51
CA GLN A 276 0.12 22.11 -12.32
C GLN A 276 -0.31 22.66 -13.68
N LYS A 277 -1.34 22.06 -14.30
CA LYS A 277 -1.87 22.54 -15.57
C LYS A 277 -2.56 23.90 -15.42
N LEU A 278 -3.37 24.08 -14.40
CA LEU A 278 -4.04 25.36 -14.14
C LEU A 278 -3.03 26.47 -13.79
N ALA A 279 -1.98 26.16 -13.01
CA ALA A 279 -0.96 27.13 -12.66
C ALA A 279 -0.10 27.59 -13.87
N ASN A 280 0.08 26.69 -14.86
CA ASN A 280 0.83 27.04 -16.09
C ASN A 280 -0.02 27.76 -17.14
N ASP A 281 -1.35 27.65 -17.05
CA ASP A 281 -2.26 28.36 -17.97
C ASP A 281 -2.57 29.82 -17.49
N GLU A 282 -2.12 30.17 -16.27
CA GLU A 282 -2.21 31.54 -15.70
C GLU A 282 -0.97 32.40 -15.97
N GLU A 283 0.09 31.87 -16.62
CA GLU A 283 1.27 32.56 -17.10
C GLU A 283 1.18 32.80 -18.63
#